data_e24ae3de525824bf4e4fdcbe93734571
#
_entry.id   e24ae3de525824bf4e4fdcbe93734571
#
_cell.length_a   1.000
_cell.length_b   1.000
_cell.length_c   1.000
_cell.angle_alpha   90.00
_cell.angle_beta   90.00
_cell.angle_gamma   90.00
#
_symmetry.space_group_name_H-M   'P 1'
#
loop_
_entity.id
_entity.type
_entity.pdbx_description
1 polymer ?
#
loop_
_entity_poly.entity_id
_entity_poly.type
_entity_poly.pdbx_seq_one_letter_code
_entity_poly.pdbx_strand_id
1 'polypeptide(L)'
;MHLQESGEMYLETILVLSKTGKYVRSVDVSEYMGFSKPSVSRAIGLLKTGGYVTMDKSGHLELTDAGRAVAENIYEKHTMHTRFLVSLGVDENTAAEDACKMEHVISDTSFKAIKKYAGME
;
A
#
# COMPACT_ATOMS: atom_id res chain seq x y z
N MET A 1 -11.18 12.77 -4.60
CA MET A 1 -11.79 11.43 -4.50
C MET A 1 -11.22 10.70 -3.31
N HIS A 2 -12.07 10.17 -2.46
CA HIS A 2 -11.63 9.46 -1.29
C HIS A 2 -11.39 7.99 -1.63
N LEU A 3 -10.17 7.52 -1.46
CA LEU A 3 -9.82 6.13 -1.70
C LEU A 3 -10.20 5.27 -0.51
N GLN A 4 -10.87 4.14 -0.80
CA GLN A 4 -11.17 3.15 0.23
C GLN A 4 -9.93 2.35 0.59
N GLU A 5 -9.97 1.68 1.74
CA GLU A 5 -8.88 0.85 2.24
C GLU A 5 -8.39 -0.16 1.20
N SER A 6 -9.31 -0.83 0.50
CA SER A 6 -8.93 -1.80 -0.52
C SER A 6 -8.13 -1.16 -1.66
N GLY A 7 -8.52 0.04 -2.09
CA GLY A 7 -7.78 0.77 -3.13
C GLY A 7 -6.37 1.11 -2.68
N GLU A 8 -6.21 1.53 -1.43
CA GLU A 8 -4.89 1.82 -0.86
C GLU A 8 -4.02 0.57 -0.82
N MET A 9 -4.59 -0.57 -0.45
CA MET A 9 -3.87 -1.84 -0.43
C MET A 9 -3.36 -2.24 -1.81
N TYR A 10 -4.16 -2.06 -2.85
CA TYR A 10 -3.75 -2.35 -4.23
C TYR A 10 -2.59 -1.45 -4.65
N LEU A 11 -2.66 -0.15 -4.35
CA LEU A 11 -1.60 0.79 -4.71
C LEU A 11 -0.30 0.46 -3.98
N GLU A 12 -0.38 0.14 -2.71
CA GLU A 12 0.78 -0.28 -1.93
C GLU A 12 1.41 -1.55 -2.52
N THR A 13 0.59 -2.52 -2.89
CA THR A 13 1.06 -3.77 -3.51
C THR A 13 1.81 -3.50 -4.81
N ILE A 14 1.26 -2.65 -5.66
CA ILE A 14 1.93 -2.28 -6.92
C ILE A 14 3.28 -1.63 -6.62
N LEU A 15 3.34 -0.73 -5.64
CA LEU A 15 4.60 -0.09 -5.25
C LEU A 15 5.63 -1.12 -4.79
N VAL A 16 5.23 -2.02 -3.89
CA VAL A 16 6.12 -3.05 -3.35
C VAL A 16 6.66 -3.95 -4.47
N LEU A 17 5.78 -4.42 -5.34
CA LEU A 17 6.18 -5.29 -6.45
C LEU A 17 7.07 -4.56 -7.45
N SER A 18 6.83 -3.28 -7.68
CA SER A 18 7.66 -2.50 -8.62
C SER A 18 9.09 -2.31 -8.13
N LYS A 19 9.32 -2.40 -6.82
CA LYS A 19 10.66 -2.28 -6.23
C LYS A 19 11.57 -3.44 -6.58
N THR A 20 11.02 -4.55 -7.08
CA THR A 20 11.83 -5.70 -7.51
C THR A 20 12.53 -5.46 -8.84
N GLY A 21 12.22 -4.36 -9.52
CA GLY A 21 12.77 -4.03 -10.83
C GLY A 21 12.07 -4.70 -11.99
N LYS A 22 11.06 -5.51 -11.73
CA LYS A 22 10.27 -6.18 -12.77
C LYS A 22 9.01 -5.39 -13.07
N TYR A 23 8.49 -5.56 -14.28
CA TYR A 23 7.18 -5.00 -14.62
C TYR A 23 6.09 -5.71 -13.83
N VAL A 24 5.11 -4.92 -13.36
CA VAL A 24 4.00 -5.44 -12.56
C VAL A 24 2.78 -5.60 -13.43
N ARG A 25 2.15 -6.76 -13.37
CA ARG A 25 0.89 -7.05 -14.09
C ARG A 25 -0.19 -7.42 -13.09
N SER A 26 -1.44 -7.41 -13.54
CA SER A 26 -2.56 -7.78 -12.67
C SER A 26 -2.42 -9.19 -12.09
N VAL A 27 -1.82 -10.13 -12.83
CA VAL A 27 -1.60 -11.49 -12.34
C VAL A 27 -0.63 -11.49 -11.16
N ASP A 28 0.39 -10.63 -11.19
CA ASP A 28 1.35 -10.51 -10.08
C ASP A 28 0.67 -10.00 -8.82
N VAL A 29 -0.21 -9.01 -8.98
CA VAL A 29 -1.01 -8.46 -7.88
C VAL A 29 -1.93 -9.53 -7.30
N SER A 30 -2.60 -10.29 -8.18
CA SER A 30 -3.49 -11.37 -7.78
C SER A 30 -2.74 -12.43 -6.94
N GLU A 31 -1.58 -12.86 -7.40
CA GLU A 31 -0.77 -13.84 -6.69
C GLU A 31 -0.27 -13.32 -5.34
N TYR A 32 0.19 -12.08 -5.31
CA TYR A 32 0.71 -11.48 -4.08
C TYR A 32 -0.38 -11.33 -3.01
N MET A 33 -1.56 -10.85 -3.41
CA MET A 33 -2.65 -10.56 -2.47
C MET A 33 -3.52 -11.78 -2.17
N GLY A 34 -3.45 -12.82 -2.98
CA GLY A 34 -4.31 -14.00 -2.83
C GLY A 34 -5.75 -13.75 -3.23
N PHE A 35 -6.02 -12.76 -4.08
CA PHE A 35 -7.34 -12.43 -4.58
C PHE A 35 -7.54 -13.00 -5.98
N SER A 36 -8.80 -13.22 -6.37
CA SER A 36 -9.12 -13.74 -7.69
C SER A 36 -8.75 -12.76 -8.80
N LYS A 37 -8.42 -13.28 -9.98
CA LYS A 37 -8.09 -12.44 -11.14
C LYS A 37 -9.22 -11.47 -11.50
N PRO A 38 -10.50 -11.89 -11.54
CA PRO A 38 -11.59 -10.95 -11.83
C PRO A 38 -11.71 -9.82 -10.81
N SER A 39 -11.50 -10.13 -9.52
CA SER A 39 -11.55 -9.10 -8.47
C SER A 39 -10.44 -8.08 -8.65
N VAL A 40 -9.22 -8.55 -8.92
CA VAL A 40 -8.06 -7.68 -9.16
C VAL A 40 -8.27 -6.83 -10.40
N SER A 41 -8.73 -7.44 -11.49
CA SER A 41 -8.99 -6.73 -12.74
C SER A 41 -10.00 -5.60 -12.55
N ARG A 42 -11.06 -5.84 -11.79
CA ARG A 42 -12.08 -4.83 -11.48
C ARG A 42 -11.48 -3.68 -10.66
N ALA A 43 -10.71 -4.01 -9.63
CA ALA A 43 -10.08 -3.01 -8.77
C ALA A 43 -9.09 -2.14 -9.57
N ILE A 44 -8.27 -2.76 -10.41
CA ILE A 44 -7.32 -2.04 -11.26
C ILE A 44 -8.07 -1.11 -12.21
N GLY A 45 -9.20 -1.57 -12.79
CA GLY A 45 -10.03 -0.75 -13.64
C GLY A 45 -10.53 0.51 -12.95
N LEU A 46 -10.97 0.37 -11.70
CA LEU A 46 -11.42 1.52 -10.89
C LEU A 46 -10.26 2.48 -10.60
N LEU A 47 -9.07 1.95 -10.30
CA LEU A 47 -7.89 2.78 -10.04
C LEU A 47 -7.42 3.51 -11.29
N LYS A 48 -7.53 2.88 -12.47
CA LYS A 48 -7.24 3.55 -13.75
C LYS A 48 -8.20 4.71 -13.97
N THR A 49 -9.49 4.48 -13.78
CA THR A 49 -10.52 5.51 -13.92
C THR A 49 -10.27 6.67 -12.95
N GLY A 50 -9.84 6.36 -11.73
CA GLY A 50 -9.54 7.36 -10.72
C GLY A 50 -8.25 8.14 -10.94
N GLY A 51 -7.41 7.73 -11.90
CA GLY A 51 -6.16 8.42 -12.20
C GLY A 51 -4.99 8.01 -11.31
N TYR A 52 -5.07 6.85 -10.66
CA TYR A 52 -4.00 6.37 -9.76
C TYR A 52 -3.03 5.42 -10.44
N VAL A 53 -3.46 4.76 -11.52
CA VAL A 53 -2.68 3.72 -12.19
C VAL A 53 -2.85 3.87 -13.70
N THR A 54 -1.79 3.57 -14.45
CA THR A 54 -1.85 3.42 -15.90
C THR A 54 -1.49 1.99 -16.28
N MET A 55 -1.95 1.55 -17.43
CA MET A 55 -1.64 0.22 -17.96
C MET A 55 -1.25 0.37 -19.43
N ASP A 56 -0.11 -0.21 -19.82
CA ASP A 56 0.30 -0.18 -21.21
C ASP A 56 -0.34 -1.32 -22.01
N LYS A 57 0.00 -1.42 -23.30
CA LYS A 57 -0.58 -2.44 -24.18
C LYS A 57 -0.22 -3.88 -23.76
N SER A 58 0.89 -4.04 -23.07
CA SER A 58 1.35 -5.34 -22.59
C SER A 58 0.78 -5.70 -21.21
N GLY A 59 -0.06 -4.83 -20.64
CA GLY A 59 -0.66 -5.06 -19.33
C GLY A 59 0.24 -4.67 -18.16
N HIS A 60 1.31 -3.93 -18.41
CA HIS A 60 2.20 -3.46 -17.34
C HIS A 60 1.55 -2.29 -16.62
N LEU A 61 1.50 -2.39 -15.29
CA LEU A 61 0.91 -1.39 -14.42
C LEU A 61 1.97 -0.42 -13.92
N GLU A 62 1.65 0.86 -13.93
CA GLU A 62 2.51 1.90 -13.36
C GLU A 62 1.66 2.82 -12.51
N LEU A 63 2.22 3.26 -11.38
CA LEU A 63 1.59 4.26 -10.53
C LEU A 63 1.74 5.62 -11.18
N THR A 64 0.65 6.39 -11.20
CA THR A 64 0.72 7.81 -11.52
C THR A 64 1.33 8.55 -10.35
N ASP A 65 1.61 9.84 -10.49
CA ASP A 65 2.09 10.65 -9.35
C ASP A 65 1.11 10.60 -8.19
N ALA A 66 -0.20 10.67 -8.48
CA ALA A 66 -1.23 10.57 -7.45
C ALA A 66 -1.24 9.19 -6.77
N GLY A 67 -1.13 8.12 -7.57
CA GLY A 67 -1.08 6.76 -7.04
C GLY A 67 0.16 6.51 -6.20
N ARG A 68 1.30 7.01 -6.64
CA ARG A 68 2.57 6.88 -5.92
C ARG A 68 2.51 7.60 -4.57
N ALA A 69 1.94 8.81 -4.55
CA ALA A 69 1.82 9.57 -3.29
C ALA A 69 1.01 8.80 -2.26
N VAL A 70 -0.12 8.20 -2.67
CA VAL A 70 -0.93 7.37 -1.77
C VAL A 70 -0.16 6.13 -1.32
N ALA A 71 0.45 5.41 -2.27
CA ALA A 71 1.17 4.17 -1.96
C ALA A 71 2.34 4.41 -1.02
N GLU A 72 3.13 5.46 -1.25
CA GLU A 72 4.28 5.77 -0.40
C GLU A 72 3.85 6.19 1.01
N ASN A 73 2.75 6.94 1.12
CA ASN A 73 2.21 7.33 2.43
C ASN A 73 1.79 6.10 3.24
N ILE A 74 1.07 5.17 2.61
CA ILE A 74 0.64 3.93 3.26
C ILE A 74 1.85 3.06 3.62
N TYR A 75 2.81 2.94 2.72
CA TYR A 75 4.02 2.16 2.95
C TYR A 75 4.84 2.72 4.12
N GLU A 76 4.96 4.06 4.20
CA GLU A 76 5.64 4.71 5.31
C GLU A 76 4.93 4.42 6.64
N LYS A 77 3.60 4.52 6.67
CA LYS A 77 2.82 4.20 7.86
C LYS A 77 3.02 2.74 8.29
N HIS A 78 2.99 1.82 7.33
CA HIS A 78 3.23 0.41 7.61
C HIS A 78 4.58 0.18 8.26
N THR A 79 5.63 0.68 7.63
CA THR A 79 7.01 0.51 8.11
C THR A 79 7.20 1.10 9.50
N MET A 80 6.73 2.32 9.69
CA MET A 80 6.90 3.03 10.95
C MET A 80 6.11 2.37 12.08
N HIS A 81 4.86 2.00 11.84
CA HIS A 81 4.05 1.33 12.86
C HIS A 81 4.62 -0.03 13.24
N THR A 82 5.10 -0.79 12.26
CA THR A 82 5.74 -2.08 12.53
C THR A 82 6.96 -1.89 13.45
N ARG A 83 7.83 -0.95 13.11
CA ARG A 83 9.02 -0.66 13.91
C ARG A 83 8.67 -0.17 15.31
N PHE A 84 7.66 0.68 15.42
CA PHE A 84 7.22 1.19 16.70
C PHE A 84 6.72 0.07 17.61
N LEU A 85 5.86 -0.81 17.09
CA LEU A 85 5.33 -1.93 17.87
C LEU A 85 6.42 -2.92 18.28
N VAL A 86 7.36 -3.20 17.38
CA VAL A 86 8.51 -4.06 17.72
C VAL A 86 9.33 -3.43 18.84
N SER A 87 9.53 -2.11 18.82
CA SER A 87 10.28 -1.42 19.87
C SER A 87 9.59 -1.51 21.24
N LEU A 88 8.28 -1.74 21.26
CA LEU A 88 7.52 -1.93 22.50
C LEU A 88 7.52 -3.38 22.98
N GLY A 89 8.15 -4.29 22.24
CA GLY A 89 8.24 -5.69 22.61
C GLY A 89 7.26 -6.61 21.87
N VAL A 90 6.53 -6.08 20.88
CA VAL A 90 5.63 -6.90 20.06
C VAL A 90 6.47 -7.68 19.03
N ASP A 91 6.17 -8.97 18.85
CA ASP A 91 6.89 -9.76 17.86
C ASP A 91 6.65 -9.25 16.44
N GLU A 92 7.60 -9.50 15.54
CA GLU A 92 7.57 -8.94 14.18
C GLU A 92 6.32 -9.31 13.40
N ASN A 93 5.86 -10.55 13.50
CA ASN A 93 4.68 -10.99 12.74
C ASN A 93 3.41 -10.27 13.22
N THR A 94 3.20 -10.20 14.53
CA THR A 94 2.05 -9.49 15.09
C THR A 94 2.13 -8.00 14.79
N ALA A 95 3.32 -7.42 14.92
CA ALA A 95 3.53 -6.00 14.64
C ALA A 95 3.18 -5.67 13.17
N ALA A 96 3.62 -6.50 12.23
CA ALA A 96 3.34 -6.29 10.82
C ALA A 96 1.84 -6.43 10.51
N GLU A 97 1.17 -7.41 11.11
CA GLU A 97 -0.27 -7.59 10.92
C GLU A 97 -1.07 -6.41 11.46
N ASP A 98 -0.73 -5.94 12.66
CA ASP A 98 -1.41 -4.82 13.27
C ASP A 98 -1.12 -3.52 12.52
N ALA A 99 0.12 -3.32 12.09
CA ALA A 99 0.50 -2.16 11.28
C ALA A 99 -0.31 -2.11 9.99
N CYS A 100 -0.53 -3.25 9.35
CA CYS A 100 -1.32 -3.33 8.13
C CYS A 100 -2.76 -2.85 8.35
N LYS A 101 -3.32 -3.12 9.53
CA LYS A 101 -4.66 -2.63 9.88
C LYS A 101 -4.65 -1.15 10.23
N MET A 102 -3.66 -0.72 11.01
CA MET A 102 -3.56 0.66 11.50
C MET A 102 -3.34 1.67 10.37
N GLU A 103 -2.56 1.29 9.35
CA GLU A 103 -2.14 2.22 8.30
C GLU A 103 -3.29 2.79 7.49
N HIS A 104 -4.41 2.09 7.43
CA HIS A 104 -5.58 2.50 6.64
C HIS A 104 -6.60 3.31 7.43
N VAL A 105 -6.52 3.29 8.76
CA VAL A 105 -7.53 3.92 9.62
C VAL A 105 -7.01 5.08 10.44
N ILE A 106 -5.69 5.19 10.60
CA ILE A 106 -5.09 6.26 11.39
C ILE A 106 -5.05 7.57 10.60
N SER A 107 -5.36 8.68 11.28
CA SER A 107 -5.25 10.00 10.65
C SER A 107 -3.79 10.42 10.50
N ASP A 108 -3.54 11.34 9.57
CA ASP A 108 -2.19 11.89 9.40
C ASP A 108 -1.72 12.61 10.66
N THR A 109 -2.64 13.28 11.36
CA THR A 109 -2.32 13.97 12.61
C THR A 109 -1.81 12.99 13.66
N SER A 110 -2.54 11.89 13.86
CA SER A 110 -2.13 10.87 14.83
C SER A 110 -0.85 10.18 14.42
N PHE A 111 -0.70 9.89 13.13
CA PHE A 111 0.51 9.27 12.60
C PHE A 111 1.74 10.16 12.87
N LYS A 112 1.64 11.46 12.60
CA LYS A 112 2.74 12.40 12.84
C LYS A 112 3.09 12.47 14.31
N ALA A 113 2.10 12.42 15.20
CA ALA A 113 2.34 12.44 16.65
C ALA A 113 3.10 11.19 17.10
N ILE A 114 2.71 10.01 16.62
CA ILE A 114 3.41 8.77 16.93
C ILE A 114 4.83 8.80 16.39
N LYS A 115 5.00 9.26 15.17
CA LYS A 115 6.31 9.36 14.52
C LYS A 115 7.25 10.26 15.31
N LYS A 116 6.76 11.39 15.77
CA LYS A 116 7.54 12.34 16.58
C LYS A 116 7.92 11.73 17.92
N TYR A 117 6.96 11.10 18.60
CA TYR A 117 7.21 10.46 19.91
C TYR A 117 8.26 9.36 19.79
N ALA A 118 8.18 8.57 18.72
CA ALA A 118 9.11 7.46 18.50
C ALA A 118 10.49 7.93 18.01
N GLY A 119 10.68 9.21 17.73
CA GLY A 119 11.94 9.74 17.21
C GLY A 119 12.25 9.30 15.79
N MET A 120 11.25 9.01 15.00
CA MET A 120 11.38 8.49 13.64
C MET A 120 11.11 9.53 12.54
N GLU A 121 11.24 10.80 12.87
CA GLU A 121 11.06 11.89 11.91
C GLU A 121 12.16 11.93 10.86
#